data_12c54e72e8d038c9185d89db80e60a10
#
_entry.id   12c54e72e8d038c9185d89db80e60a10
#
_cell.length_a   1.000
_cell.length_b   1.000
_cell.length_c   1.000
_cell.angle_alpha   90.00
_cell.angle_beta   90.00
_cell.angle_gamma   90.00
#
_symmetry.space_group_name_H-M   'P 1'
#
loop_
_entity.id
_entity.type
_entity.pdbx_description
1 polymer ?
#
loop_
_entity_poly.entity_id
_entity_poly.type
_entity_poly.pdbx_seq_one_letter_code
_entity_poly.pdbx_strand_id
1 'polypeptide(L)'
;MIGGIIIKGIVRGFCFLADKIIYRVKIVGLENVPKDKGAIICGNHVHALDAPALAAGCTRKIRFMAKKELFDNPGIRFMSWVYGSFPVDRDKKDTEAIKKSLKILKNNEILGIYPEGTRNGLAKGVKPKNGAVNIAMRAGVPVIPFGVQGTFKPFTKVVYVFGEPIDYSSYKDKIHDKEFVGILTNELMAKIVELRDMDYKKK
;
A
#
# COMPACT_ATOMS: atom_id res chain seq x y z
N MET A 1 4.34 -6.24 27.47
CA MET A 1 3.97 -6.70 26.12
C MET A 1 2.45 -6.72 25.86
N ILE A 2 1.65 -7.25 26.76
CA ILE A 2 0.17 -7.38 26.61
C ILE A 2 -0.53 -6.02 26.42
N GLY A 3 -0.20 -5.00 27.23
CA GLY A 3 -0.81 -3.65 27.12
C GLY A 3 -0.66 -3.01 25.74
N GLY A 4 0.49 -3.19 25.07
CA GLY A 4 0.69 -2.66 23.72
C GLY A 4 -0.18 -3.32 22.66
N ILE A 5 -0.52 -4.60 22.81
CA ILE A 5 -1.41 -5.34 21.89
C ILE A 5 -2.84 -4.82 22.05
N ILE A 6 -3.28 -4.64 23.29
CA ILE A 6 -4.62 -4.14 23.61
C ILE A 6 -4.82 -2.73 23.05
N ILE A 7 -3.87 -1.81 23.30
CA ILE A 7 -3.94 -0.43 22.79
C ILE A 7 -4.04 -0.42 21.27
N LYS A 8 -3.21 -1.20 20.56
CA LYS A 8 -3.28 -1.32 19.10
C LYS A 8 -4.64 -1.81 18.62
N GLY A 9 -5.21 -2.80 19.30
CA GLY A 9 -6.54 -3.34 18.98
C GLY A 9 -7.63 -2.28 19.11
N ILE A 10 -7.65 -1.56 20.23
CA ILE A 10 -8.63 -0.49 20.50
C ILE A 10 -8.53 0.63 19.46
N VAL A 11 -7.31 1.14 19.22
CA VAL A 11 -7.10 2.22 18.23
C VAL A 11 -7.50 1.79 16.83
N ARG A 12 -7.15 0.57 16.41
CA ARG A 12 -7.56 0.04 15.10
C ARG A 12 -9.07 -0.12 14.96
N GLY A 13 -9.73 -0.62 16.01
CA GLY A 13 -11.21 -0.74 16.06
C GLY A 13 -11.90 0.62 15.95
N PHE A 14 -11.39 1.62 16.68
CA PHE A 14 -11.90 2.99 16.60
C PHE A 14 -11.70 3.59 15.20
N CYS A 15 -10.52 3.46 14.61
CA CYS A 15 -10.25 3.92 13.24
C CYS A 15 -11.18 3.23 12.23
N PHE A 16 -11.34 1.90 12.34
CA PHE A 16 -12.24 1.15 11.46
C PHE A 16 -13.69 1.66 11.55
N LEU A 17 -14.18 1.91 12.75
CA LEU A 17 -15.55 2.42 12.95
C LEU A 17 -15.71 3.83 12.39
N ALA A 18 -14.72 4.71 12.64
CA ALA A 18 -14.69 6.06 12.09
C ALA A 18 -14.67 6.05 10.55
N ASP A 19 -13.86 5.18 9.94
CA ASP A 19 -13.79 5.02 8.48
C ASP A 19 -15.14 4.54 7.90
N LYS A 20 -15.82 3.63 8.58
CA LYS A 20 -17.14 3.14 8.15
C LYS A 20 -18.23 4.19 8.27
N ILE A 21 -18.24 4.97 9.33
CA ILE A 21 -19.31 5.95 9.62
C ILE A 21 -19.05 7.27 8.87
N ILE A 22 -17.82 7.82 9.01
CA ILE A 22 -17.50 9.15 8.51
C ILE A 22 -17.18 9.12 7.02
N TYR A 23 -16.37 8.16 6.56
CA TYR A 23 -15.89 8.10 5.17
C TYR A 23 -16.53 6.99 4.35
N ARG A 24 -17.47 6.24 4.93
CA ARG A 24 -18.19 5.13 4.26
C ARG A 24 -17.25 4.26 3.41
N VAL A 25 -16.12 3.91 3.99
CA VAL A 25 -15.07 3.13 3.31
C VAL A 25 -15.62 1.78 2.88
N LYS A 26 -15.47 1.45 1.60
CA LYS A 26 -15.77 0.15 1.00
C LYS A 26 -14.50 -0.42 0.38
N ILE A 27 -14.29 -1.72 0.58
CA ILE A 27 -13.21 -2.47 -0.07
C ILE A 27 -13.86 -3.55 -0.93
N VAL A 28 -13.45 -3.63 -2.20
CA VAL A 28 -13.92 -4.58 -3.20
C VAL A 28 -12.73 -5.37 -3.73
N GLY A 29 -12.86 -6.67 -3.94
CA GLY A 29 -11.77 -7.53 -4.44
C GLY A 29 -10.74 -7.89 -3.37
N LEU A 30 -11.06 -7.78 -2.07
CA LEU A 30 -10.12 -8.12 -0.99
C LEU A 30 -9.71 -9.61 -1.00
N GLU A 31 -10.52 -10.47 -1.59
CA GLU A 31 -10.24 -11.89 -1.83
C GLU A 31 -8.99 -12.12 -2.68
N ASN A 32 -8.58 -11.16 -3.50
CA ASN A 32 -7.36 -11.20 -4.31
C ASN A 32 -6.09 -11.04 -3.46
N VAL A 33 -6.22 -10.59 -2.21
CA VAL A 33 -5.09 -10.51 -1.28
C VAL A 33 -4.85 -11.88 -0.65
N PRO A 34 -3.68 -12.52 -0.86
CA PRO A 34 -3.39 -13.86 -0.34
C PRO A 34 -3.57 -13.93 1.17
N LYS A 35 -4.16 -15.02 1.69
CA LYS A 35 -4.47 -15.18 3.12
C LYS A 35 -3.26 -15.58 3.96
N ASP A 36 -2.30 -16.29 3.41
CA ASP A 36 -1.25 -17.04 4.13
C ASP A 36 0.18 -16.74 3.68
N LYS A 37 0.38 -15.98 2.62
CA LYS A 37 1.70 -15.64 2.09
C LYS A 37 1.92 -14.15 1.95
N GLY A 38 3.19 -13.77 1.85
CA GLY A 38 3.60 -12.39 1.63
C GLY A 38 3.13 -11.89 0.27
N ALA A 39 2.74 -10.63 0.23
CA ALA A 39 2.36 -9.97 -1.01
C ALA A 39 2.60 -8.45 -0.90
N ILE A 40 2.70 -7.79 -2.03
CA ILE A 40 2.75 -6.33 -2.10
C ILE A 40 1.40 -5.83 -2.59
N ILE A 41 0.81 -4.87 -1.91
CA ILE A 41 -0.32 -4.12 -2.43
C ILE A 41 0.14 -2.76 -2.94
N CYS A 42 -0.28 -2.39 -4.14
CA CYS A 42 0.11 -1.14 -4.79
C CYS A 42 -1.10 -0.37 -5.28
N GLY A 43 -1.17 0.94 -4.99
CA GLY A 43 -2.27 1.76 -5.43
C GLY A 43 -1.92 3.23 -5.65
N ASN A 44 -2.88 3.99 -6.17
CA ASN A 44 -2.79 5.43 -6.23
C ASN A 44 -2.96 6.06 -4.84
N HIS A 45 -2.37 7.22 -4.63
CA HIS A 45 -2.35 7.90 -3.33
C HIS A 45 -3.04 9.26 -3.42
N VAL A 46 -4.21 9.37 -2.79
CA VAL A 46 -5.04 10.60 -2.86
C VAL A 46 -5.03 11.40 -1.55
N HIS A 47 -4.92 10.72 -0.39
CA HIS A 47 -5.04 11.36 0.91
C HIS A 47 -4.15 10.74 1.98
N ALA A 48 -3.85 11.49 3.05
CA ALA A 48 -3.05 10.97 4.18
C ALA A 48 -3.72 9.79 4.90
N LEU A 49 -5.03 9.70 4.84
CA LEU A 49 -5.82 8.62 5.44
C LEU A 49 -5.87 7.33 4.62
N ASP A 50 -5.39 7.31 3.35
CA ASP A 50 -5.44 6.10 2.50
C ASP A 50 -4.81 4.89 3.19
N ALA A 51 -3.60 5.04 3.73
CA ALA A 51 -2.90 3.94 4.34
C ALA A 51 -3.54 3.45 5.66
N PRO A 52 -3.90 4.34 6.62
CA PRO A 52 -4.56 3.91 7.85
C PRO A 52 -5.96 3.34 7.60
N ALA A 53 -6.78 3.91 6.70
CA ALA A 53 -8.10 3.41 6.39
C ALA A 53 -8.04 2.02 5.74
N LEU A 54 -7.14 1.81 4.77
CA LEU A 54 -6.94 0.51 4.17
C LEU A 54 -6.43 -0.52 5.19
N ALA A 55 -5.47 -0.13 6.05
CA ALA A 55 -4.94 -1.01 7.09
C ALA A 55 -5.97 -1.33 8.19
N ALA A 56 -6.94 -0.46 8.45
CA ALA A 56 -8.04 -0.72 9.37
C ALA A 56 -9.07 -1.68 8.75
N GLY A 57 -9.39 -1.52 7.46
CA GLY A 57 -10.40 -2.30 6.75
C GLY A 57 -9.92 -3.67 6.25
N CYS A 58 -8.60 -3.90 6.18
CA CYS A 58 -8.05 -5.19 5.75
C CYS A 58 -7.93 -6.16 6.92
N THR A 59 -8.31 -7.43 6.69
CA THR A 59 -8.18 -8.51 7.70
C THR A 59 -6.73 -8.88 7.96
N ARG A 60 -5.84 -8.64 6.98
CA ARG A 60 -4.42 -8.90 7.08
C ARG A 60 -3.63 -7.65 7.51
N LYS A 61 -2.53 -7.90 8.19
CA LYS A 61 -1.63 -6.84 8.65
C LYS A 61 -0.85 -6.25 7.48
N ILE A 62 -1.13 -5.00 7.15
CA ILE A 62 -0.42 -4.25 6.12
C ILE A 62 0.64 -3.36 6.76
N ARG A 63 1.85 -3.38 6.21
CA ARG A 63 2.97 -2.53 6.60
C ARG A 63 3.26 -1.54 5.49
N PHE A 64 2.93 -0.28 5.71
CA PHE A 64 3.20 0.75 4.72
C PHE A 64 4.59 1.36 4.86
N MET A 65 5.23 1.63 3.72
CA MET A 65 6.38 2.52 3.65
C MET A 65 5.90 3.98 3.73
N ALA A 66 6.49 4.78 4.60
CA ALA A 66 6.16 6.19 4.71
C ALA A 66 7.44 7.05 4.69
N LYS A 67 7.36 8.27 4.18
CA LYS A 67 8.48 9.21 4.13
C LYS A 67 9.04 9.43 5.55
N LYS A 68 10.37 9.37 5.73
CA LYS A 68 11.01 9.42 7.06
C LYS A 68 10.65 10.67 7.86
N GLU A 69 10.54 11.82 7.20
CA GLU A 69 10.24 13.10 7.84
C GLU A 69 8.83 13.14 8.46
N LEU A 70 7.93 12.25 8.02
CA LEU A 70 6.62 12.13 8.65
C LEU A 70 6.71 11.60 10.09
N PHE A 71 7.77 10.87 10.42
CA PHE A 71 7.97 10.30 11.76
C PHE A 71 8.44 11.33 12.80
N ASP A 72 8.77 12.56 12.38
CA ASP A 72 9.04 13.68 13.30
C ASP A 72 7.75 14.12 13.99
N ASN A 73 6.59 13.92 13.36
CA ASN A 73 5.29 14.18 13.97
C ASN A 73 4.93 13.06 14.96
N PRO A 74 4.69 13.38 16.26
CA PRO A 74 4.41 12.36 17.27
C PRO A 74 3.11 11.57 17.02
N GLY A 75 2.09 12.21 16.46
CA GLY A 75 0.82 11.53 16.08
C GLY A 75 1.04 10.52 14.96
N ILE A 76 1.78 10.88 13.92
CA ILE A 76 2.11 9.97 12.83
C ILE A 76 3.01 8.84 13.34
N ARG A 77 3.97 9.13 14.21
CA ARG A 77 4.83 8.12 14.85
C ARG A 77 4.01 7.13 15.68
N PHE A 78 3.03 7.61 16.45
CA PHE A 78 2.10 6.74 17.18
C PHE A 78 1.27 5.87 16.25
N MET A 79 0.64 6.44 15.21
CA MET A 79 -0.13 5.67 14.22
C MET A 79 0.74 4.67 13.47
N SER A 80 1.96 5.04 13.13
CA SER A 80 2.94 4.12 12.52
C SER A 80 3.30 2.96 13.44
N TRP A 81 3.40 3.19 14.74
CA TRP A 81 3.58 2.12 15.72
C TRP A 81 2.35 1.20 15.80
N VAL A 82 1.13 1.75 15.74
CA VAL A 82 -0.13 0.98 15.74
C VAL A 82 -0.22 0.06 14.53
N TYR A 83 -0.02 0.61 13.32
CA TYR A 83 -0.13 -0.14 12.05
C TYR A 83 1.17 -0.81 11.63
N GLY A 84 2.30 -0.45 12.24
CA GLY A 84 3.61 -0.99 11.93
C GLY A 84 4.19 -0.47 10.62
N SER A 85 3.82 0.73 10.21
CA SER A 85 4.47 1.44 9.12
C SER A 85 5.92 1.76 9.48
N PHE A 86 6.76 1.97 8.47
CA PHE A 86 8.18 2.21 8.69
C PHE A 86 8.72 3.30 7.76
N PRO A 87 9.76 4.02 8.20
CA PRO A 87 10.34 5.10 7.43
C PRO A 87 11.10 4.59 6.20
N VAL A 88 11.08 5.38 5.13
CA VAL A 88 11.93 5.26 3.95
C VAL A 88 12.50 6.61 3.57
N ASP A 89 13.79 6.67 3.34
CA ASP A 89 14.45 7.81 2.73
C ASP A 89 14.23 7.75 1.21
N ARG A 90 13.45 8.70 0.68
CA ARG A 90 13.09 8.70 -0.74
C ARG A 90 14.12 9.38 -1.63
N ASP A 91 15.06 10.08 -1.02
CA ASP A 91 16.08 10.89 -1.71
C ASP A 91 17.39 10.10 -1.93
N LYS A 92 17.50 8.92 -1.30
CA LYS A 92 18.65 8.02 -1.41
C LYS A 92 18.21 6.60 -1.76
N LYS A 93 19.18 5.75 -2.14
CA LYS A 93 19.01 4.29 -2.12
C LYS A 93 18.94 3.82 -0.66
N ASP A 94 17.73 3.68 -0.13
CA ASP A 94 17.52 3.21 1.23
C ASP A 94 17.56 1.67 1.28
N THR A 95 18.75 1.14 1.46
CA THR A 95 18.98 -0.32 1.56
C THR A 95 18.31 -0.93 2.78
N GLU A 96 18.21 -0.18 3.88
CA GLU A 96 17.54 -0.66 5.10
C GLU A 96 16.02 -0.80 4.90
N ALA A 97 15.39 0.16 4.21
CA ALA A 97 13.99 0.04 3.84
C ALA A 97 13.74 -1.18 2.91
N ILE A 98 14.65 -1.46 1.98
CA ILE A 98 14.56 -2.66 1.12
C ILE A 98 14.70 -3.94 1.96
N LYS A 99 15.72 -4.04 2.83
CA LYS A 99 15.90 -5.19 3.73
C LYS A 99 14.69 -5.44 4.61
N LYS A 100 14.13 -4.35 5.17
CA LYS A 100 12.93 -4.43 6.01
C LYS A 100 11.71 -4.90 5.22
N SER A 101 11.56 -4.44 3.99
CA SER A 101 10.50 -4.88 3.08
C SER A 101 10.58 -6.38 2.79
N LEU A 102 11.77 -6.87 2.44
CA LEU A 102 12.01 -8.30 2.19
C LEU A 102 11.73 -9.13 3.45
N LYS A 103 12.10 -8.64 4.64
CA LYS A 103 11.80 -9.32 5.91
C LYS A 103 10.30 -9.39 6.19
N ILE A 104 9.55 -8.32 5.91
CA ILE A 104 8.08 -8.29 6.05
C ILE A 104 7.45 -9.35 5.15
N LEU A 105 7.84 -9.40 3.88
CA LEU A 105 7.31 -10.35 2.90
C LEU A 105 7.68 -11.80 3.25
N LYS A 106 8.91 -12.06 3.73
CA LYS A 106 9.35 -13.38 4.21
C LYS A 106 8.56 -13.86 5.43
N ASN A 107 8.08 -12.94 6.25
CA ASN A 107 7.23 -13.25 7.41
C ASN A 107 5.74 -13.41 7.02
N ASN A 108 5.44 -13.55 5.73
CA ASN A 108 4.07 -13.67 5.22
C ASN A 108 3.17 -12.49 5.58
N GLU A 109 3.73 -11.27 5.78
CA GLU A 109 2.95 -10.04 5.98
C GLU A 109 2.73 -9.32 4.64
N ILE A 110 1.81 -8.37 4.61
CA ILE A 110 1.53 -7.56 3.42
C ILE A 110 2.33 -6.26 3.48
N LEU A 111 3.00 -5.93 2.38
CA LEU A 111 3.70 -4.66 2.20
C LEU A 111 2.84 -3.71 1.36
N GLY A 112 2.53 -2.52 1.88
CA GLY A 112 1.81 -1.48 1.15
C GLY A 112 2.77 -0.45 0.56
N ILE A 113 2.66 -0.20 -0.73
CA ILE A 113 3.48 0.77 -1.46
C ILE A 113 2.59 1.65 -2.34
N TYR A 114 2.83 2.95 -2.31
CA TYR A 114 2.29 3.90 -3.27
C TYR A 114 3.40 4.28 -4.27
N PRO A 115 3.36 3.74 -5.51
CA PRO A 115 4.45 3.93 -6.49
C PRO A 115 4.65 5.39 -6.88
N GLU A 116 3.61 6.22 -6.79
CA GLU A 116 3.68 7.67 -7.02
C GLU A 116 4.68 8.37 -6.08
N GLY A 117 4.94 7.81 -4.91
CA GLY A 117 5.84 8.38 -3.91
C GLY A 117 5.38 9.71 -3.30
N THR A 118 4.24 10.24 -3.73
CA THR A 118 3.59 11.45 -3.21
C THR A 118 2.09 11.37 -3.42
N ARG A 119 1.31 12.18 -2.70
CA ARG A 119 -0.13 12.27 -2.89
C ARG A 119 -0.47 12.95 -4.20
N ASN A 120 -1.42 12.36 -4.95
CA ASN A 120 -1.84 12.81 -6.28
C ASN A 120 -0.67 12.95 -7.28
N GLY A 121 0.32 12.04 -7.20
CA GLY A 121 1.49 12.07 -8.06
C GLY A 121 1.13 11.92 -9.53
N LEU A 122 0.18 11.03 -9.86
CA LEU A 122 -0.36 10.87 -11.22
C LEU A 122 -0.89 12.18 -11.78
N ALA A 123 -1.74 12.89 -11.01
CA ALA A 123 -2.31 14.17 -11.43
C ALA A 123 -1.25 15.29 -11.57
N LYS A 124 -0.12 15.14 -10.89
CA LYS A 124 1.03 16.06 -10.94
C LYS A 124 2.07 15.67 -11.97
N GLY A 125 1.83 14.63 -12.78
CA GLY A 125 2.79 14.15 -13.77
C GLY A 125 4.06 13.52 -13.18
N VAL A 126 4.04 13.08 -11.91
CA VAL A 126 5.20 12.47 -11.25
C VAL A 126 5.39 11.05 -11.79
N LYS A 127 6.59 10.75 -12.27
CA LYS A 127 6.96 9.41 -12.73
C LYS A 127 6.91 8.42 -11.55
N PRO A 128 6.28 7.25 -11.72
CA PRO A 128 6.21 6.23 -10.68
C PRO A 128 7.61 5.67 -10.38
N LYS A 129 7.80 5.27 -9.11
CA LYS A 129 9.06 4.67 -8.65
C LYS A 129 9.03 3.16 -8.83
N ASN A 130 10.12 2.59 -9.33
CA ASN A 130 10.27 1.15 -9.61
C ASN A 130 10.37 0.26 -8.33
N GLY A 131 10.26 0.84 -7.14
CA GLY A 131 10.49 0.15 -5.88
C GLY A 131 9.59 -1.06 -5.65
N ALA A 132 8.31 -0.97 -5.98
CA ALA A 132 7.36 -2.05 -5.79
C ALA A 132 7.71 -3.28 -6.65
N VAL A 133 7.92 -3.08 -7.95
CA VAL A 133 8.28 -4.15 -8.90
C VAL A 133 9.63 -4.76 -8.51
N ASN A 134 10.64 -3.94 -8.21
CA ASN A 134 11.95 -4.41 -7.78
C ASN A 134 11.88 -5.29 -6.51
N ILE A 135 11.09 -4.90 -5.51
CA ILE A 135 10.94 -5.67 -4.28
C ILE A 135 10.18 -6.96 -4.56
N ALA A 136 9.14 -6.93 -5.40
CA ALA A 136 8.36 -8.11 -5.80
C ALA A 136 9.25 -9.15 -6.50
N MET A 137 10.04 -8.74 -7.49
CA MET A 137 10.98 -9.61 -8.21
C MET A 137 12.01 -10.24 -7.26
N ARG A 138 12.56 -9.45 -6.30
CA ARG A 138 13.54 -9.95 -5.30
C ARG A 138 12.92 -10.93 -4.32
N ALA A 139 11.70 -10.66 -3.87
CA ALA A 139 11.00 -11.45 -2.87
C ALA A 139 10.30 -12.68 -3.46
N GLY A 140 10.06 -12.71 -4.78
CA GLY A 140 9.25 -13.76 -5.43
C GLY A 140 7.81 -13.76 -4.94
N VAL A 141 7.22 -12.58 -4.74
CA VAL A 141 5.83 -12.43 -4.25
C VAL A 141 4.97 -11.66 -5.25
N PRO A 142 3.65 -11.92 -5.31
CA PRO A 142 2.76 -11.18 -6.18
C PRO A 142 2.58 -9.73 -5.75
N VAL A 143 2.27 -8.87 -6.71
CA VAL A 143 1.79 -7.50 -6.50
C VAL A 143 0.30 -7.47 -6.81
N ILE A 144 -0.49 -7.00 -5.85
CA ILE A 144 -1.93 -6.80 -6.01
C ILE A 144 -2.17 -5.30 -6.22
N PRO A 145 -2.55 -4.88 -7.43
CA PRO A 145 -2.89 -3.48 -7.69
C PRO A 145 -4.23 -3.12 -7.04
N PHE A 146 -4.36 -1.88 -6.58
CA PHE A 146 -5.65 -1.34 -6.16
C PHE A 146 -5.84 0.11 -6.61
N GLY A 147 -7.08 0.47 -6.92
CA GLY A 147 -7.50 1.84 -7.20
C GLY A 147 -8.24 2.43 -6.01
N VAL A 148 -7.91 3.68 -5.64
CA VAL A 148 -8.65 4.46 -4.64
C VAL A 148 -9.55 5.44 -5.36
N GLN A 149 -10.86 5.35 -5.11
CA GLN A 149 -11.90 6.20 -5.66
C GLN A 149 -12.52 7.07 -4.58
N GLY A 150 -12.89 8.29 -4.93
CA GLY A 150 -13.50 9.24 -3.99
C GLY A 150 -12.48 10.09 -3.25
N THR A 151 -12.96 10.78 -2.24
CA THR A 151 -12.15 11.70 -1.41
C THR A 151 -12.50 11.53 0.05
N PHE A 152 -11.53 11.76 0.95
CA PHE A 152 -11.75 11.73 2.39
C PHE A 152 -12.39 13.03 2.91
N LYS A 153 -13.59 13.34 2.38
CA LYS A 153 -14.46 14.37 2.97
C LYS A 153 -15.48 13.68 3.89
N PRO A 154 -15.86 14.26 5.01
CA PRO A 154 -16.87 13.68 5.88
C PRO A 154 -18.16 13.33 5.10
N PHE A 155 -18.71 12.16 5.39
CA PHE A 155 -19.92 11.61 4.78
C PHE A 155 -19.88 11.35 3.28
N THR A 156 -18.70 11.43 2.65
CA THR A 156 -18.48 10.94 1.28
C THR A 156 -18.03 9.48 1.29
N LYS A 157 -18.11 8.83 0.13
CA LYS A 157 -17.72 7.44 -0.02
C LYS A 157 -16.30 7.33 -0.56
N VAL A 158 -15.48 6.51 0.09
CA VAL A 158 -14.16 6.12 -0.40
C VAL A 158 -14.19 4.62 -0.72
N VAL A 159 -13.74 4.24 -1.91
CA VAL A 159 -13.75 2.85 -2.36
C VAL A 159 -12.35 2.43 -2.75
N TYR A 160 -11.90 1.29 -2.22
CA TYR A 160 -10.70 0.60 -2.66
C TYR A 160 -11.13 -0.57 -3.54
N VAL A 161 -10.66 -0.60 -4.78
CA VAL A 161 -10.95 -1.67 -5.75
C VAL A 161 -9.67 -2.43 -6.00
N PHE A 162 -9.57 -3.67 -5.49
CA PHE A 162 -8.43 -4.55 -5.71
C PHE A 162 -8.58 -5.32 -7.02
N GLY A 163 -7.49 -5.37 -7.79
CA GLY A 163 -7.36 -6.18 -8.99
C GLY A 163 -6.75 -7.54 -8.72
N GLU A 164 -6.57 -8.32 -9.78
CA GLU A 164 -5.93 -9.62 -9.73
C GLU A 164 -4.43 -9.51 -9.41
N PRO A 165 -3.85 -10.51 -8.71
CA PRO A 165 -2.43 -10.56 -8.45
C PRO A 165 -1.59 -10.60 -9.73
N ILE A 166 -0.54 -9.82 -9.78
CA ILE A 166 0.45 -9.81 -10.87
C ILE A 166 1.73 -10.48 -10.35
N ASP A 167 2.19 -11.50 -11.03
CA ASP A 167 3.42 -12.21 -10.70
C ASP A 167 4.59 -11.70 -11.55
N TYR A 168 5.63 -11.21 -10.91
CA TYR A 168 6.88 -10.76 -11.54
C TYR A 168 8.04 -11.72 -11.30
N SER A 169 7.81 -12.91 -10.73
CA SER A 169 8.88 -13.86 -10.37
C SER A 169 9.66 -14.39 -11.58
N SER A 170 9.01 -14.53 -12.74
CA SER A 170 9.63 -14.94 -14.00
C SER A 170 10.65 -13.96 -14.56
N TYR A 171 10.65 -12.70 -14.09
CA TYR A 171 11.56 -11.65 -14.55
C TYR A 171 12.74 -11.38 -13.61
N LYS A 172 12.98 -12.27 -12.65
CA LYS A 172 14.01 -12.10 -11.62
C LYS A 172 15.41 -11.79 -12.17
N ASP A 173 15.76 -12.37 -13.29
CA ASP A 173 17.05 -12.17 -13.95
C ASP A 173 17.20 -10.77 -14.57
N LYS A 174 16.08 -10.09 -14.85
CA LYS A 174 16.02 -8.74 -15.43
C LYS A 174 15.96 -7.61 -14.39
N ILE A 175 16.17 -7.91 -13.12
CA ILE A 175 16.04 -6.94 -12.02
C ILE A 175 17.02 -5.76 -12.12
N HIS A 176 18.13 -5.92 -12.81
CA HIS A 176 19.13 -4.90 -13.05
C HIS A 176 18.87 -4.06 -14.31
N ASP A 177 17.97 -4.52 -15.17
CA ASP A 177 17.52 -3.78 -16.34
C ASP A 177 16.50 -2.70 -15.92
N LYS A 178 17.00 -1.47 -15.79
CA LYS A 178 16.20 -0.34 -15.32
C LYS A 178 15.08 0.04 -16.30
N GLU A 179 15.31 -0.14 -17.59
CA GLU A 179 14.32 0.17 -18.62
C GLU A 179 13.18 -0.84 -18.57
N PHE A 180 13.52 -2.13 -18.54
CA PHE A 180 12.54 -3.20 -18.42
C PHE A 180 11.69 -3.08 -17.14
N VAL A 181 12.32 -2.86 -15.99
CA VAL A 181 11.58 -2.62 -14.73
C VAL A 181 10.72 -1.36 -14.81
N GLY A 182 11.15 -0.35 -15.54
CA GLY A 182 10.36 0.85 -15.83
C GLY A 182 9.10 0.53 -16.63
N ILE A 183 9.19 -0.32 -17.64
CA ILE A 183 8.04 -0.80 -18.44
C ILE A 183 7.04 -1.52 -17.52
N LEU A 184 7.49 -2.51 -16.75
CA LEU A 184 6.62 -3.24 -15.80
C LEU A 184 5.97 -2.30 -14.77
N THR A 185 6.69 -1.27 -14.32
CA THR A 185 6.13 -0.26 -13.40
C THR A 185 5.02 0.56 -14.05
N ASN A 186 5.17 0.92 -15.32
CA ASN A 186 4.15 1.66 -16.07
C ASN A 186 2.91 0.78 -16.33
N GLU A 187 3.08 -0.50 -16.62
CA GLU A 187 1.99 -1.47 -16.76
C GLU A 187 1.22 -1.63 -15.44
N LEU A 188 1.93 -1.75 -14.30
CA LEU A 188 1.32 -1.75 -12.97
C LEU A 188 0.52 -0.47 -12.72
N MET A 189 1.06 0.70 -13.09
CA MET A 189 0.35 1.98 -12.94
C MET A 189 -0.88 2.06 -13.83
N ALA A 190 -0.83 1.55 -15.05
CA ALA A 190 -1.99 1.47 -15.94
C ALA A 190 -3.12 0.64 -15.32
N LYS A 191 -2.78 -0.51 -14.71
CA LYS A 191 -3.76 -1.33 -13.96
C LYS A 191 -4.35 -0.61 -12.75
N ILE A 192 -3.54 0.15 -12.00
CA ILE A 192 -4.02 0.96 -10.87
C ILE A 192 -5.00 2.03 -11.35
N VAL A 193 -4.71 2.70 -12.49
CA VAL A 193 -5.59 3.70 -13.10
C VAL A 193 -6.90 3.05 -13.57
N GLU A 194 -6.84 1.91 -14.24
CA GLU A 194 -8.02 1.14 -14.66
C GLU A 194 -8.94 0.84 -13.46
N LEU A 195 -8.37 0.35 -12.35
CA LEU A 195 -9.12 0.04 -11.12
C LEU A 195 -9.67 1.30 -10.43
N ARG A 196 -8.93 2.42 -10.48
CA ARG A 196 -9.41 3.70 -9.96
C ARG A 196 -10.63 4.21 -10.73
N ASP A 197 -10.66 4.02 -12.04
CA ASP A 197 -11.68 4.58 -12.92
C ASP A 197 -12.84 3.58 -13.19
N MET A 198 -12.71 2.33 -12.70
CA MET A 198 -13.68 1.27 -12.86
C MET A 198 -15.00 1.57 -12.14
N ASP A 199 -16.14 1.30 -12.77
CA ASP A 199 -17.42 1.28 -12.08
C ASP A 199 -17.55 0.03 -11.18
N TYR A 200 -17.16 0.18 -9.91
CA TYR A 200 -17.17 -0.90 -8.92
C TYR A 200 -18.57 -1.46 -8.59
N LYS A 201 -19.65 -0.82 -9.07
CA LYS A 201 -21.02 -1.30 -8.87
C LYS A 201 -21.36 -2.46 -9.82
N LYS A 202 -20.56 -2.60 -10.89
CA LYS A 202 -20.72 -3.66 -11.89
C LYS A 202 -19.92 -4.93 -11.54
N LYS A 203 -19.20 -4.94 -10.42
CA LYS A 203 -18.48 -6.08 -9.86
C LYS A 203 -19.22 -6.57 -8.58
#